data_5c3ff6cd0485adfd2e068db805a51b74
#
_entry.id   5c3ff6cd0485adfd2e068db805a51b74
#
_cell.length_a   1.000
_cell.length_b   1.000
_cell.length_c   1.000
_cell.angle_alpha   90.00
_cell.angle_beta   90.00
_cell.angle_gamma   90.00
#
_symmetry.space_group_name_H-M   'P 1'
#
loop_
_entity.id
_entity.type
_entity.pdbx_description
1 polymer ?
#
loop_
_entity_poly.entity_id
_entity_poly.type
_entity_poly.pdbx_seq_one_letter_code
_entity_poly.pdbx_strand_id
1 'polypeptide(L)'
;LEELTEGVRFAHSHGKRIYLTLNLFTHNRDIEKLPKFVETVRKVGPDGLIVSDPGVFHYLKENAPELELHVSTQANACSWLTVKSWQAQGASLCVMAREVSFAELVEIREKCPDIKLEAFVHGAMCMTYSGRCLLSNFLAERGANQGNCAQSCRWNYKVLARTKDGLDVEITPDNKDDYDFFLEEQYRPGELMKIEEDERGSYIMNAKDLCLMPKLDDYLALGIDSLKIEGRNKSEYYAAMTARAYRHAIDAWYADPKSWKPDVYLRELYTLQSRGYSLGFHEGRLTNLAHNYDRTDTVGGWLYAGAITQWDGDDMIFLIRNPLRAGCVLELLSPGRMEPVRLRLYEFENAKTGEVTEKVAPGQGRSVRISATVFHNEEQDDLKTLLPVMSVARMETELSEDRQTLLEGNLISLDMESGLRDNSDARPTVKGKAHAGKAPTLGLDSCCGLGCNGCLMFWNDPKYAKARETLKTRKIGEML
;
A
#
# COMPACT_ATOMS: atom_id res chain seq x y z
N LEU A 1 14.84 15.97 -16.47
CA LEU A 1 13.76 16.66 -17.20
C LEU A 1 13.35 15.86 -18.43
N GLU A 2 14.30 15.33 -19.20
CA GLU A 2 14.06 14.53 -20.41
C GLU A 2 13.23 13.28 -20.12
N GLU A 3 13.64 12.47 -19.13
CA GLU A 3 12.91 11.28 -18.69
C GLU A 3 11.47 11.60 -18.27
N LEU A 4 11.26 12.72 -17.56
CA LEU A 4 9.93 13.15 -17.16
C LEU A 4 9.06 13.53 -18.37
N THR A 5 9.64 14.26 -19.31
CA THR A 5 8.96 14.64 -20.56
C THR A 5 8.63 13.41 -21.41
N GLU A 6 9.53 12.45 -21.48
CA GLU A 6 9.32 11.18 -22.18
C GLU A 6 8.20 10.38 -21.52
N GLY A 7 8.20 10.29 -20.17
CA GLY A 7 7.14 9.60 -19.40
C GLY A 7 5.76 10.22 -19.63
N VAL A 8 5.65 11.55 -19.66
CA VAL A 8 4.38 12.24 -19.95
C VAL A 8 3.94 11.94 -21.39
N ARG A 9 4.84 12.03 -22.37
CA ARG A 9 4.55 11.72 -23.78
C ARG A 9 4.10 10.27 -23.93
N PHE A 10 4.78 9.35 -23.27
CA PHE A 10 4.41 7.92 -23.29
C PHE A 10 3.01 7.69 -22.73
N ALA A 11 2.68 8.26 -21.57
CA ALA A 11 1.34 8.14 -20.98
C ALA A 11 0.25 8.70 -21.93
N HIS A 12 0.48 9.88 -22.47
CA HIS A 12 -0.47 10.52 -23.39
C HIS A 12 -0.65 9.74 -24.70
N SER A 13 0.42 9.14 -25.25
CA SER A 13 0.34 8.30 -26.45
C SER A 13 -0.54 7.05 -26.24
N HIS A 14 -0.74 6.64 -24.99
CA HIS A 14 -1.63 5.54 -24.61
C HIS A 14 -2.99 6.04 -24.06
N GLY A 15 -3.33 7.32 -24.25
CA GLY A 15 -4.57 7.91 -23.77
C GLY A 15 -4.71 7.93 -22.25
N LYS A 16 -3.57 7.93 -21.52
CA LYS A 16 -3.54 7.96 -20.06
C LYS A 16 -3.17 9.34 -19.55
N ARG A 17 -3.70 9.69 -18.38
CA ARG A 17 -3.36 10.93 -17.69
C ARG A 17 -2.19 10.72 -16.73
N ILE A 18 -1.43 11.77 -16.51
CA ILE A 18 -0.31 11.77 -15.57
C ILE A 18 -0.34 13.04 -14.71
N TYR A 19 -0.23 12.84 -13.39
CA TYR A 19 -0.22 13.92 -12.41
C TYR A 19 1.09 13.93 -11.67
N LEU A 20 1.74 15.09 -11.55
CA LEU A 20 2.99 15.23 -10.83
C LEU A 20 2.74 15.57 -9.37
N THR A 21 3.47 14.93 -8.47
CA THR A 21 3.38 15.22 -7.04
C THR A 21 4.27 16.38 -6.64
N LEU A 22 3.68 17.43 -6.09
CA LEU A 22 4.33 18.55 -5.41
C LEU A 22 3.82 18.58 -3.96
N ASN A 23 4.05 17.51 -3.23
CA ASN A 23 3.43 17.23 -1.93
C ASN A 23 4.42 17.16 -0.78
N LEU A 24 5.60 17.76 -0.92
CA LEU A 24 6.57 17.93 0.16
C LEU A 24 6.09 19.02 1.14
N PHE A 25 6.52 18.92 2.40
CA PHE A 25 6.43 20.02 3.35
C PHE A 25 7.40 21.10 2.93
N THR A 26 6.87 22.23 2.48
CA THR A 26 7.62 23.29 1.82
C THR A 26 8.29 24.19 2.84
N HIS A 27 9.60 24.38 2.70
CA HIS A 27 10.39 25.36 3.46
C HIS A 27 10.60 26.62 2.63
N ASN A 28 10.95 27.75 3.29
CA ASN A 28 11.18 29.04 2.60
C ASN A 28 12.12 28.94 1.40
N ARG A 29 13.20 28.16 1.52
CA ARG A 29 14.16 27.90 0.43
C ARG A 29 13.55 27.21 -0.81
N ASP A 30 12.40 26.56 -0.65
CA ASP A 30 11.71 25.84 -1.74
C ASP A 30 10.73 26.79 -2.44
N ILE A 31 10.18 27.77 -1.70
CA ILE A 31 9.28 28.79 -2.25
C ILE A 31 9.97 29.61 -3.37
N GLU A 32 11.22 29.97 -3.16
CA GLU A 32 12.01 30.72 -4.16
C GLU A 32 12.15 29.97 -5.51
N LYS A 33 11.98 28.65 -5.49
CA LYS A 33 12.10 27.79 -6.70
C LYS A 33 10.78 27.59 -7.44
N LEU A 34 9.64 27.97 -6.85
CA LEU A 34 8.30 27.75 -7.40
C LEU A 34 8.14 28.37 -8.81
N PRO A 35 8.58 29.62 -9.10
CA PRO A 35 8.43 30.17 -10.45
C PRO A 35 9.09 29.31 -11.52
N LYS A 36 10.34 28.88 -11.29
CA LYS A 36 11.05 28.01 -12.21
C LYS A 36 10.42 26.61 -12.32
N PHE A 37 9.87 26.11 -11.23
CA PHE A 37 9.15 24.85 -11.23
C PHE A 37 7.89 24.93 -12.12
N VAL A 38 7.08 25.99 -12.01
CA VAL A 38 5.89 26.21 -12.84
C VAL A 38 6.25 26.27 -14.33
N GLU A 39 7.32 26.99 -14.69
CA GLU A 39 7.79 27.00 -16.08
C GLU A 39 8.19 25.61 -16.57
N THR A 40 8.82 24.82 -15.72
CA THR A 40 9.20 23.44 -16.03
C THR A 40 7.97 22.56 -16.24
N VAL A 41 6.99 22.65 -15.36
CA VAL A 41 5.72 21.89 -15.44
C VAL A 41 4.99 22.22 -16.75
N ARG A 42 4.92 23.50 -17.12
CA ARG A 42 4.31 23.92 -18.41
C ARG A 42 5.01 23.30 -19.62
N LYS A 43 6.34 23.18 -19.59
CA LYS A 43 7.10 22.54 -20.68
C LYS A 43 6.92 21.04 -20.73
N VAL A 44 6.78 20.40 -19.58
CA VAL A 44 6.56 18.94 -19.46
C VAL A 44 5.14 18.57 -19.84
N GLY A 45 4.15 19.39 -19.49
CA GLY A 45 2.74 19.25 -19.88
C GLY A 45 2.00 18.08 -19.20
N PRO A 46 2.13 17.86 -17.86
CA PRO A 46 1.29 16.89 -17.19
C PRO A 46 -0.17 17.37 -17.13
N ASP A 47 -1.10 16.46 -16.84
CA ASP A 47 -2.52 16.80 -16.73
C ASP A 47 -2.85 17.61 -15.47
N GLY A 48 -1.99 17.58 -14.44
CA GLY A 48 -2.14 18.38 -13.24
C GLY A 48 -1.11 18.07 -12.17
N LEU A 49 -1.30 18.69 -11.00
CA LEU A 49 -0.41 18.56 -9.85
C LEU A 49 -1.16 18.05 -8.62
N ILE A 50 -0.47 17.24 -7.81
CA ILE A 50 -0.97 16.74 -6.52
C ILE A 50 -0.19 17.49 -5.41
N VAL A 51 -0.89 18.35 -4.66
CA VAL A 51 -0.30 19.32 -3.72
C VAL A 51 -0.79 19.07 -2.31
N SER A 52 0.07 19.26 -1.29
CA SER A 52 -0.31 19.13 0.12
C SER A 52 -0.24 20.44 0.91
N ASP A 53 0.64 21.34 0.50
CA ASP A 53 0.87 22.62 1.18
C ASP A 53 -0.15 23.67 0.72
N PRO A 54 -0.95 24.28 1.64
CA PRO A 54 -1.97 25.23 1.26
C PRO A 54 -1.40 26.52 0.66
N GLY A 55 -0.21 26.96 1.08
CA GLY A 55 0.45 28.13 0.52
C GLY A 55 0.90 27.90 -0.92
N VAL A 56 1.50 26.72 -1.20
CA VAL A 56 1.86 26.31 -2.55
C VAL A 56 0.63 26.15 -3.43
N PHE A 57 -0.46 25.59 -2.87
CA PHE A 57 -1.72 25.44 -3.58
C PHE A 57 -2.27 26.81 -4.04
N HIS A 58 -2.31 27.75 -3.11
CA HIS A 58 -2.76 29.12 -3.42
C HIS A 58 -1.87 29.80 -4.47
N TYR A 59 -0.54 29.72 -4.29
CA TYR A 59 0.42 30.23 -5.26
C TYR A 59 0.18 29.69 -6.68
N LEU A 60 -0.06 28.37 -6.81
CA LEU A 60 -0.32 27.75 -8.10
C LEU A 60 -1.66 28.21 -8.70
N LYS A 61 -2.70 28.40 -7.90
CA LYS A 61 -3.97 28.96 -8.37
C LYS A 61 -3.83 30.36 -8.97
N GLU A 62 -2.95 31.17 -8.41
CA GLU A 62 -2.70 32.53 -8.91
C GLU A 62 -1.75 32.56 -10.13
N ASN A 63 -0.70 31.71 -10.12
CA ASN A 63 0.39 31.79 -11.08
C ASN A 63 0.33 30.73 -12.20
N ALA A 64 -0.50 29.71 -12.05
CA ALA A 64 -0.70 28.62 -13.01
C ALA A 64 -2.16 28.11 -13.00
N PRO A 65 -3.17 28.99 -13.18
CA PRO A 65 -4.58 28.65 -13.05
C PRO A 65 -5.07 27.62 -14.06
N GLU A 66 -4.31 27.38 -15.14
CA GLU A 66 -4.56 26.36 -16.16
C GLU A 66 -4.30 24.92 -15.67
N LEU A 67 -3.52 24.75 -14.59
CA LEU A 67 -3.20 23.43 -14.08
C LEU A 67 -4.34 22.87 -13.23
N GLU A 68 -4.69 21.63 -13.44
CA GLU A 68 -5.59 20.89 -12.56
C GLU A 68 -4.88 20.59 -11.23
N LEU A 69 -5.47 21.00 -10.09
CA LEU A 69 -4.87 20.81 -8.78
C LEU A 69 -5.65 19.80 -7.96
N HIS A 70 -4.98 18.75 -7.53
CA HIS A 70 -5.47 17.72 -6.63
C HIS A 70 -4.84 17.90 -5.24
N VAL A 71 -5.63 17.66 -4.19
CA VAL A 71 -5.14 17.65 -2.82
C VAL A 71 -4.51 16.30 -2.51
N SER A 72 -3.25 16.31 -2.07
CA SER A 72 -2.53 15.09 -1.70
C SER A 72 -3.08 14.47 -0.41
N THR A 73 -2.95 13.15 -0.27
CA THR A 73 -3.17 12.44 1.00
C THR A 73 -2.30 13.00 2.15
N GLN A 74 -1.15 13.60 1.84
CA GLN A 74 -0.26 14.22 2.84
C GLN A 74 -0.84 15.51 3.45
N ALA A 75 -1.91 16.07 2.87
CA ALA A 75 -2.71 17.12 3.50
C ALA A 75 -3.63 16.58 4.61
N ASN A 76 -3.72 15.25 4.77
CA ASN A 76 -4.53 14.55 5.77
C ASN A 76 -6.00 14.99 5.77
N ALA A 77 -6.63 15.01 4.60
CA ALA A 77 -8.06 15.30 4.48
C ALA A 77 -8.87 14.11 5.02
N CYS A 78 -9.40 14.27 6.25
CA CYS A 78 -10.14 13.23 6.97
C CYS A 78 -11.62 13.61 7.20
N SER A 79 -12.08 14.78 6.80
CA SER A 79 -13.45 15.24 7.08
C SER A 79 -14.05 15.99 5.89
N TRP A 80 -15.39 15.96 5.79
CA TRP A 80 -16.11 16.70 4.77
C TRP A 80 -15.86 18.22 4.84
N LEU A 81 -15.60 18.76 6.04
CA LEU A 81 -15.31 20.19 6.20
C LEU A 81 -13.96 20.57 5.59
N THR A 82 -12.94 19.71 5.77
CA THR A 82 -11.64 19.87 5.12
C THR A 82 -11.77 19.77 3.62
N VAL A 83 -12.55 18.80 3.10
CA VAL A 83 -12.79 18.64 1.67
C VAL A 83 -13.49 19.88 1.08
N LYS A 84 -14.52 20.41 1.75
CA LYS A 84 -15.18 21.67 1.34
C LYS A 84 -14.22 22.85 1.33
N SER A 85 -13.33 22.95 2.31
CA SER A 85 -12.34 24.02 2.36
C SER A 85 -11.38 23.96 1.16
N TRP A 86 -10.91 22.79 0.79
CA TRP A 86 -10.08 22.62 -0.39
C TRP A 86 -10.85 22.89 -1.70
N GLN A 87 -12.10 22.42 -1.79
CA GLN A 87 -12.98 22.72 -2.91
C GLN A 87 -13.18 24.23 -3.10
N ALA A 88 -13.43 24.96 -2.01
CA ALA A 88 -13.58 26.41 -2.03
C ALA A 88 -12.30 27.14 -2.50
N GLN A 89 -11.13 26.55 -2.27
CA GLN A 89 -9.85 27.05 -2.79
C GLN A 89 -9.61 26.65 -4.26
N GLY A 90 -10.50 25.87 -4.87
CA GLY A 90 -10.44 25.47 -6.27
C GLY A 90 -9.73 24.13 -6.54
N ALA A 91 -9.68 23.24 -5.54
CA ALA A 91 -9.27 21.86 -5.78
C ALA A 91 -10.30 21.13 -6.64
N SER A 92 -9.84 20.38 -7.62
CA SER A 92 -10.68 19.54 -8.49
C SER A 92 -10.88 18.12 -7.95
N LEU A 93 -9.95 17.65 -7.12
CA LEU A 93 -9.98 16.33 -6.51
C LEU A 93 -9.29 16.35 -5.13
N CYS A 94 -9.86 15.64 -4.16
CA CYS A 94 -9.21 15.35 -2.88
C CYS A 94 -8.83 13.88 -2.78
N VAL A 95 -7.53 13.60 -2.55
CA VAL A 95 -7.05 12.27 -2.15
C VAL A 95 -7.29 12.13 -0.65
N MET A 96 -8.19 11.25 -0.28
CA MET A 96 -8.55 11.03 1.12
C MET A 96 -7.39 10.39 1.89
N ALA A 97 -7.32 10.71 3.19
CA ALA A 97 -6.38 10.03 4.08
C ALA A 97 -6.76 8.54 4.20
N ARG A 98 -5.76 7.65 4.38
CA ARG A 98 -6.00 6.21 4.55
C ARG A 98 -6.71 5.87 5.86
N GLU A 99 -6.70 6.80 6.80
CA GLU A 99 -7.29 6.71 8.12
C GLU A 99 -8.80 6.97 8.15
N VAL A 100 -9.37 7.35 7.00
CA VAL A 100 -10.82 7.56 6.85
C VAL A 100 -11.50 6.20 6.69
N SER A 101 -12.49 5.93 7.54
CA SER A 101 -13.35 4.73 7.42
C SER A 101 -14.33 4.85 6.25
N PHE A 102 -14.88 3.71 5.82
CA PHE A 102 -15.88 3.73 4.75
C PHE A 102 -17.13 4.53 5.15
N ALA A 103 -17.59 4.42 6.40
CA ALA A 103 -18.73 5.21 6.90
C ALA A 103 -18.49 6.71 6.83
N GLU A 104 -17.29 7.17 7.20
CA GLU A 104 -16.92 8.59 7.06
C GLU A 104 -16.80 9.00 5.59
N LEU A 105 -16.32 8.12 4.72
CA LEU A 105 -16.23 8.38 3.29
C LEU A 105 -17.61 8.58 2.66
N VAL A 106 -18.62 7.78 3.09
CA VAL A 106 -20.03 7.96 2.70
C VAL A 106 -20.52 9.36 3.10
N GLU A 107 -20.32 9.76 4.37
CA GLU A 107 -20.71 11.09 4.84
C GLU A 107 -20.01 12.22 4.06
N ILE A 108 -18.71 12.04 3.76
CA ILE A 108 -17.94 13.00 2.96
C ILE A 108 -18.54 13.13 1.56
N ARG A 109 -18.86 12.03 0.89
CA ARG A 109 -19.46 12.03 -0.46
C ARG A 109 -20.82 12.72 -0.46
N GLU A 110 -21.67 12.42 0.53
CA GLU A 110 -22.99 13.05 0.67
C GLU A 110 -22.91 14.56 0.85
N LYS A 111 -21.97 15.03 1.67
CA LYS A 111 -21.80 16.46 1.96
C LYS A 111 -20.96 17.22 0.94
N CYS A 112 -20.20 16.52 0.11
CA CYS A 112 -19.32 17.08 -0.92
C CYS A 112 -19.55 16.38 -2.28
N PRO A 113 -20.75 16.50 -2.87
CA PRO A 113 -21.08 15.76 -4.11
C PRO A 113 -20.33 16.26 -5.34
N ASP A 114 -19.91 17.53 -5.36
CA ASP A 114 -19.40 18.21 -6.55
C ASP A 114 -17.89 18.14 -6.73
N ILE A 115 -17.14 17.66 -5.72
CA ILE A 115 -15.69 17.47 -5.81
C ILE A 115 -15.36 16.01 -6.03
N LYS A 116 -14.37 15.73 -6.87
CA LYS A 116 -13.87 14.37 -7.07
C LYS A 116 -13.13 13.87 -5.82
N LEU A 117 -13.38 12.62 -5.45
CA LEU A 117 -12.72 11.94 -4.35
C LEU A 117 -11.86 10.79 -4.87
N GLU A 118 -10.65 10.68 -4.34
CA GLU A 118 -9.75 9.57 -4.58
C GLU A 118 -9.47 8.82 -3.27
N ALA A 119 -9.64 7.50 -3.27
CA ALA A 119 -9.38 6.64 -2.12
C ALA A 119 -8.28 5.63 -2.42
N PHE A 120 -7.40 5.37 -1.44
CA PHE A 120 -6.47 4.25 -1.54
C PHE A 120 -7.20 2.93 -1.39
N VAL A 121 -6.91 1.99 -2.29
CA VAL A 121 -7.52 0.65 -2.29
C VAL A 121 -6.49 -0.47 -2.19
N HIS A 122 -5.20 -0.18 -2.44
CA HIS A 122 -4.15 -1.19 -2.38
C HIS A 122 -2.78 -0.59 -2.10
N GLY A 123 -1.94 -1.35 -1.39
CA GLY A 123 -0.53 -1.03 -1.22
C GLY A 123 -0.07 -0.84 0.22
N ALA A 124 1.15 -0.34 0.39
CA ALA A 124 1.78 -0.24 1.69
C ALA A 124 1.01 0.66 2.66
N MET A 125 0.80 0.18 3.89
CA MET A 125 0.28 0.96 5.01
C MET A 125 1.42 1.52 5.86
N CYS A 126 1.21 2.70 6.45
CA CYS A 126 2.10 3.33 7.40
C CYS A 126 1.57 3.19 8.82
N MET A 127 2.50 3.18 9.81
CA MET A 127 2.15 3.24 11.24
C MET A 127 1.79 4.66 11.72
N THR A 128 1.96 5.64 10.85
CA THR A 128 1.68 7.06 11.12
C THR A 128 0.86 7.61 9.98
N TYR A 129 0.25 8.78 10.19
CA TYR A 129 -0.36 9.53 9.09
C TYR A 129 0.61 9.69 7.91
N SER A 130 0.10 9.57 6.70
CA SER A 130 0.91 9.60 5.46
C SER A 130 1.81 10.83 5.40
N GLY A 131 3.12 10.59 5.24
CA GLY A 131 4.13 11.64 5.16
C GLY A 131 4.55 12.28 6.49
N ARG A 132 3.96 11.91 7.63
CA ARG A 132 4.24 12.53 8.95
C ARG A 132 5.11 11.69 9.88
N CYS A 133 5.77 10.66 9.35
CA CYS A 133 6.66 9.81 10.13
C CYS A 133 8.02 10.46 10.31
N LEU A 134 8.43 10.67 11.57
CA LEU A 134 9.77 11.15 11.92
C LEU A 134 10.77 10.02 12.15
N LEU A 135 10.31 8.77 12.36
CA LEU A 135 11.18 7.64 12.68
C LEU A 135 12.23 7.39 11.58
N SER A 136 11.80 7.41 10.31
CA SER A 136 12.71 7.23 9.18
C SER A 136 13.71 8.38 9.05
N ASN A 137 13.30 9.61 9.37
CA ASN A 137 14.20 10.76 9.36
C ASN A 137 15.22 10.67 10.51
N PHE A 138 14.76 10.30 11.70
CA PHE A 138 15.60 10.18 12.89
C PHE A 138 16.64 9.07 12.78
N LEU A 139 16.24 7.87 12.29
CA LEU A 139 17.11 6.69 12.24
C LEU A 139 17.98 6.61 10.98
N ALA A 140 17.58 7.25 9.88
CA ALA A 140 18.24 7.07 8.58
C ALA A 140 18.44 8.37 7.79
N GLU A 141 18.10 9.53 8.37
CA GLU A 141 18.15 10.84 7.69
C GLU A 141 17.33 10.88 6.38
N ARG A 142 16.31 9.98 6.27
CA ARG A 142 15.44 9.81 5.11
C ARG A 142 14.02 10.25 5.42
N GLY A 143 13.62 11.41 4.93
CA GLY A 143 12.30 12.00 5.19
C GLY A 143 11.17 11.21 4.53
N ALA A 144 10.21 10.71 5.32
CA ALA A 144 9.03 10.03 4.80
C ALA A 144 8.18 10.95 3.92
N ASN A 145 8.08 12.24 4.26
CA ASN A 145 7.42 13.26 3.46
C ASN A 145 8.07 13.44 2.07
N GLN A 146 9.39 13.27 1.99
CA GLN A 146 10.14 13.40 0.74
C GLN A 146 10.02 12.16 -0.16
N GLY A 147 9.17 11.20 0.18
CA GLY A 147 9.04 9.94 -0.55
C GLY A 147 10.26 9.02 -0.42
N ASN A 148 11.18 9.31 0.51
CA ASN A 148 12.42 8.59 0.72
C ASN A 148 12.42 7.79 2.02
N CYS A 149 11.25 7.28 2.44
CA CYS A 149 11.11 6.52 3.67
C CYS A 149 12.01 5.27 3.65
N ALA A 150 12.83 5.10 4.70
CA ALA A 150 13.69 3.93 4.88
C ALA A 150 12.91 2.71 5.39
N GLN A 151 11.61 2.88 5.69
CA GLN A 151 10.77 1.84 6.31
C GLN A 151 11.34 1.32 7.63
N SER A 152 11.93 2.20 8.43
CA SER A 152 12.58 1.85 9.69
C SER A 152 11.65 1.21 10.72
N CYS A 153 10.34 1.47 10.64
CA CYS A 153 9.35 0.71 11.45
C CYS A 153 9.30 -0.79 11.14
N ARG A 154 10.03 -1.24 10.12
CA ARG A 154 10.11 -2.62 9.64
C ARG A 154 11.52 -3.19 9.72
N TRP A 155 12.45 -2.47 10.35
CA TRP A 155 13.81 -2.94 10.58
C TRP A 155 13.83 -3.93 11.74
N ASN A 156 14.86 -4.76 11.74
CA ASN A 156 15.16 -5.63 12.86
C ASN A 156 15.73 -4.81 14.02
N TYR A 157 15.21 -5.03 15.20
CA TYR A 157 15.68 -4.43 16.44
C TYR A 157 16.06 -5.54 17.41
N LYS A 158 17.17 -5.36 18.12
CA LYS A 158 17.56 -6.27 19.17
C LYS A 158 16.90 -5.83 20.48
N VAL A 159 16.35 -6.78 21.22
CA VAL A 159 15.87 -6.56 22.57
C VAL A 159 17.00 -6.86 23.53
N LEU A 160 17.34 -5.89 24.37
CA LEU A 160 18.36 -6.02 25.40
C LEU A 160 17.69 -5.85 26.77
N ALA A 161 17.86 -6.82 27.65
CA ALA A 161 17.48 -6.70 29.05
C ALA A 161 18.70 -6.34 29.87
N ARG A 162 18.64 -5.24 30.65
CA ARG A 162 19.71 -4.91 31.61
C ARG A 162 19.35 -5.44 32.96
N THR A 163 20.19 -6.32 33.50
CA THR A 163 20.04 -6.86 34.83
C THR A 163 20.34 -5.80 35.91
N LYS A 164 19.88 -6.00 37.16
CA LYS A 164 20.08 -5.02 38.24
C LYS A 164 21.56 -4.80 38.61
N ASP A 165 22.42 -5.74 38.30
CA ASP A 165 23.87 -5.70 38.44
C ASP A 165 24.60 -5.08 37.24
N GLY A 166 23.84 -4.60 36.23
CA GLY A 166 24.36 -3.80 35.13
C GLY A 166 24.80 -4.58 33.89
N LEU A 167 24.56 -5.89 33.85
CA LEU A 167 24.86 -6.71 32.68
C LEU A 167 23.75 -6.55 31.61
N ASP A 168 24.17 -6.33 30.39
CA ASP A 168 23.26 -6.33 29.22
C ASP A 168 23.16 -7.76 28.68
N VAL A 169 21.95 -8.31 28.72
CA VAL A 169 21.64 -9.63 28.18
C VAL A 169 20.87 -9.40 26.87
N GLU A 170 21.46 -9.83 25.76
CA GLU A 170 20.74 -9.84 24.49
C GLU A 170 19.73 -10.99 24.48
N ILE A 171 18.48 -10.69 24.21
CA ILE A 171 17.46 -11.72 24.03
C ILE A 171 17.64 -12.31 22.64
N THR A 172 17.87 -13.59 22.59
CA THR A 172 18.16 -14.35 21.37
C THR A 172 17.19 -15.52 21.24
N PRO A 173 17.10 -16.17 20.07
CA PRO A 173 16.29 -17.37 19.92
C PRO A 173 16.60 -18.48 20.95
N ASP A 174 17.84 -18.54 21.46
CA ASP A 174 18.28 -19.56 22.42
C ASP A 174 17.78 -19.33 23.85
N ASN A 175 17.49 -18.08 24.21
CA ASN A 175 17.03 -17.72 25.55
C ASN A 175 15.66 -17.03 25.59
N LYS A 176 15.03 -16.83 24.43
CA LYS A 176 13.74 -16.16 24.32
C LYS A 176 12.61 -16.90 25.06
N ASP A 177 12.69 -18.22 25.10
CA ASP A 177 11.69 -19.06 25.73
C ASP A 177 11.67 -18.96 27.26
N ASP A 178 12.74 -18.35 27.85
CA ASP A 178 12.82 -18.05 29.26
C ASP A 178 12.04 -16.76 29.63
N TYR A 179 11.63 -15.99 28.63
CA TYR A 179 11.01 -14.66 28.81
C TYR A 179 9.88 -14.43 27.80
N ASP A 180 8.74 -13.98 28.29
CA ASP A 180 7.69 -13.38 27.47
C ASP A 180 7.77 -11.86 27.57
N PHE A 181 7.99 -11.19 26.43
CA PHE A 181 8.08 -9.73 26.38
C PHE A 181 6.79 -9.14 25.85
N PHE A 182 6.29 -8.13 26.57
CA PHE A 182 5.10 -7.40 26.19
C PHE A 182 5.34 -5.91 26.32
N LEU A 183 4.75 -5.14 25.42
CA LEU A 183 4.55 -3.72 25.63
C LEU A 183 3.15 -3.54 26.24
N GLU A 184 3.09 -2.83 27.35
CA GLU A 184 1.85 -2.34 27.93
C GLU A 184 1.83 -0.82 27.81
N GLU A 185 0.81 -0.30 27.17
CA GLU A 185 0.63 1.13 27.06
C GLU A 185 -0.05 1.66 28.33
N GLN A 186 0.48 2.74 28.91
CA GLN A 186 0.07 3.30 30.20
C GLN A 186 -1.44 3.54 30.33
N TYR A 187 -2.12 3.86 29.24
CA TYR A 187 -3.56 4.17 29.20
C TYR A 187 -4.44 2.98 28.84
N ARG A 188 -3.82 1.81 28.65
CA ARG A 188 -4.48 0.55 28.34
C ARG A 188 -3.92 -0.58 29.23
N PRO A 189 -4.03 -0.46 30.56
CA PRO A 189 -3.52 -1.47 31.44
C PRO A 189 -4.23 -2.79 31.19
N GLY A 190 -3.45 -3.87 31.05
CA GLY A 190 -3.94 -5.21 30.75
C GLY A 190 -4.09 -5.54 29.26
N GLU A 191 -3.94 -4.59 28.34
CA GLU A 191 -3.80 -4.86 26.91
C GLU A 191 -2.30 -5.05 26.58
N LEU A 192 -1.84 -6.30 26.69
CA LEU A 192 -0.45 -6.65 26.42
C LEU A 192 -0.26 -6.84 24.90
N MET A 193 0.61 -6.03 24.30
CA MET A 193 1.08 -6.20 22.93
C MET A 193 2.32 -7.08 22.97
N LYS A 194 2.21 -8.31 22.49
CA LYS A 194 3.33 -9.25 22.46
C LYS A 194 4.43 -8.71 21.55
N ILE A 195 5.66 -8.71 22.03
CA ILE A 195 6.85 -8.51 21.21
C ILE A 195 7.27 -9.90 20.75
N GLU A 196 7.20 -10.14 19.45
CA GLU A 196 7.67 -11.40 18.87
C GLU A 196 9.05 -11.20 18.26
N GLU A 197 9.88 -12.22 18.40
CA GLU A 197 11.25 -12.23 17.92
C GLU A 197 11.50 -13.50 17.11
N ASP A 198 12.20 -13.35 15.99
CA ASP A 198 12.73 -14.46 15.21
C ASP A 198 14.25 -14.33 15.08
N GLU A 199 14.90 -15.22 14.33
CA GLU A 199 16.35 -15.20 14.07
C GLU A 199 16.86 -13.87 13.47
N ARG A 200 15.98 -12.95 13.06
CA ARG A 200 16.29 -11.68 12.41
C ARG A 200 15.99 -10.45 13.25
N GLY A 201 15.28 -10.59 14.38
CA GLY A 201 15.00 -9.49 15.32
C GLY A 201 13.57 -9.39 15.81
N SER A 202 13.28 -8.35 16.59
CA SER A 202 11.96 -8.09 17.20
C SER A 202 11.12 -7.15 16.37
N TYR A 203 9.83 -7.42 16.26
CA TYR A 203 8.89 -6.67 15.40
C TYR A 203 7.73 -6.10 16.21
N ILE A 204 7.66 -4.78 16.29
CA ILE A 204 6.65 -4.08 17.11
C ILE A 204 5.62 -3.34 16.23
N MET A 205 5.98 -2.97 14.99
CA MET A 205 5.21 -2.04 14.18
C MET A 205 5.13 -2.44 12.70
N ASN A 206 4.93 -3.72 12.41
CA ASN A 206 4.92 -4.24 11.05
C ASN A 206 3.50 -4.29 10.47
N ALA A 207 3.01 -3.16 9.94
CA ALA A 207 1.70 -3.10 9.31
C ALA A 207 1.64 -3.95 8.03
N LYS A 208 0.56 -4.72 7.87
CA LYS A 208 0.19 -5.40 6.62
C LYS A 208 -0.09 -4.39 5.52
N ASP A 209 -0.04 -4.83 4.28
CA ASP A 209 -0.39 -4.00 3.13
C ASP A 209 -1.93 -3.88 3.03
N LEU A 210 -2.43 -2.73 2.58
CA LEU A 210 -3.86 -2.51 2.33
C LEU A 210 -4.31 -3.35 1.13
N CYS A 211 -5.47 -3.99 1.23
CA CYS A 211 -6.16 -4.60 0.09
C CYS A 211 -7.67 -4.49 0.27
N LEU A 212 -8.28 -3.58 -0.46
CA LEU A 212 -9.73 -3.35 -0.45
C LEU A 212 -10.46 -4.05 -1.61
N MET A 213 -9.82 -5.01 -2.26
CA MET A 213 -10.50 -5.83 -3.29
C MET A 213 -11.77 -6.52 -2.74
N PRO A 214 -11.81 -7.06 -1.49
CA PRO A 214 -13.01 -7.65 -0.93
C PRO A 214 -14.20 -6.70 -0.75
N LYS A 215 -13.92 -5.39 -0.71
CA LYS A 215 -14.88 -4.31 -0.47
C LYS A 215 -14.94 -3.30 -1.63
N LEU A 216 -14.40 -3.68 -2.79
CA LEU A 216 -14.29 -2.77 -3.93
C LEU A 216 -15.66 -2.30 -4.44
N ASP A 217 -16.65 -3.18 -4.37
CA ASP A 217 -18.05 -2.87 -4.74
C ASP A 217 -18.63 -1.72 -3.92
N ASP A 218 -18.31 -1.61 -2.64
CA ASP A 218 -18.73 -0.49 -1.79
C ASP A 218 -18.23 0.85 -2.34
N TYR A 219 -16.95 0.92 -2.73
CA TYR A 219 -16.33 2.13 -3.28
C TYR A 219 -16.88 2.50 -4.67
N LEU A 220 -17.14 1.49 -5.51
CA LEU A 220 -17.71 1.69 -6.83
C LEU A 220 -19.18 2.13 -6.74
N ALA A 221 -19.96 1.51 -5.85
CA ALA A 221 -21.36 1.87 -5.60
C ALA A 221 -21.49 3.28 -4.99
N LEU A 222 -20.55 3.69 -4.14
CA LEU A 222 -20.49 5.05 -3.59
C LEU A 222 -20.12 6.11 -4.64
N GLY A 223 -19.61 5.70 -5.80
CA GLY A 223 -19.18 6.61 -6.85
C GLY A 223 -17.90 7.36 -6.50
N ILE A 224 -16.91 6.66 -5.93
CA ILE A 224 -15.56 7.22 -5.75
C ILE A 224 -14.93 7.39 -7.13
N ASP A 225 -14.47 8.60 -7.44
CA ASP A 225 -14.04 8.99 -8.79
C ASP A 225 -12.69 8.39 -9.18
N SER A 226 -11.83 8.12 -8.21
CA SER A 226 -10.49 7.56 -8.44
C SER A 226 -10.09 6.58 -7.34
N LEU A 227 -9.57 5.42 -7.75
CA LEU A 227 -9.05 4.38 -6.88
C LEU A 227 -7.53 4.35 -6.98
N LYS A 228 -6.85 4.53 -5.85
CA LYS A 228 -5.40 4.69 -5.81
C LYS A 228 -4.68 3.44 -5.34
N ILE A 229 -3.74 2.98 -6.15
CA ILE A 229 -2.80 1.90 -5.82
C ILE A 229 -1.46 2.54 -5.44
N GLU A 230 -0.95 2.24 -4.23
CA GLU A 230 0.38 2.67 -3.81
C GLU A 230 1.41 1.63 -4.25
N GLY A 231 2.40 2.05 -5.01
CA GLY A 231 3.42 1.17 -5.57
C GLY A 231 4.77 1.84 -5.81
N ARG A 232 5.03 3.03 -5.22
CA ARG A 232 6.26 3.82 -5.46
C ARG A 232 7.55 3.02 -5.28
N ASN A 233 7.62 2.18 -4.25
CA ASN A 233 8.79 1.37 -3.92
C ASN A 233 8.61 -0.10 -4.31
N LYS A 234 7.66 -0.40 -5.16
CA LYS A 234 7.37 -1.76 -5.63
C LYS A 234 7.93 -1.95 -7.04
N SER A 235 8.04 -3.21 -7.46
CA SER A 235 8.51 -3.57 -8.80
C SER A 235 7.48 -3.25 -9.89
N GLU A 236 7.95 -3.17 -11.13
CA GLU A 236 7.09 -3.08 -12.32
C GLU A 236 6.07 -4.24 -12.40
N TYR A 237 6.48 -5.44 -11.97
CA TYR A 237 5.58 -6.60 -11.86
C TYR A 237 4.41 -6.35 -10.90
N TYR A 238 4.70 -5.81 -9.71
CA TYR A 238 3.65 -5.45 -8.76
C TYR A 238 2.68 -4.43 -9.35
N ALA A 239 3.19 -3.39 -9.99
CA ALA A 239 2.35 -2.35 -10.60
C ALA A 239 1.47 -2.93 -11.72
N ALA A 240 2.03 -3.77 -12.59
CA ALA A 240 1.29 -4.44 -13.65
C ALA A 240 0.19 -5.36 -13.11
N MET A 241 0.52 -6.20 -12.13
CA MET A 241 -0.41 -7.16 -11.54
C MET A 241 -1.56 -6.50 -10.80
N THR A 242 -1.24 -5.53 -9.94
CA THR A 242 -2.28 -4.83 -9.18
C THR A 242 -3.18 -4.02 -10.10
N ALA A 243 -2.62 -3.26 -11.04
CA ALA A 243 -3.41 -2.49 -11.99
C ALA A 243 -4.32 -3.40 -12.85
N ARG A 244 -3.80 -4.54 -13.32
CA ARG A 244 -4.55 -5.53 -14.08
C ARG A 244 -5.72 -6.09 -13.26
N ALA A 245 -5.48 -6.57 -12.05
CA ALA A 245 -6.52 -7.14 -11.20
C ALA A 245 -7.63 -6.13 -10.89
N TYR A 246 -7.27 -4.91 -10.49
CA TYR A 246 -8.25 -3.87 -10.21
C TYR A 246 -8.99 -3.40 -11.47
N ARG A 247 -8.32 -3.29 -12.62
CA ARG A 247 -8.99 -2.89 -13.88
C ARG A 247 -10.05 -3.90 -14.28
N HIS A 248 -9.70 -5.19 -14.29
CA HIS A 248 -10.68 -6.25 -14.61
C HIS A 248 -11.83 -6.32 -13.60
N ALA A 249 -11.53 -6.13 -12.30
CA ALA A 249 -12.56 -6.11 -11.26
C ALA A 249 -13.55 -4.96 -11.46
N ILE A 250 -13.05 -3.77 -11.78
CA ILE A 250 -13.87 -2.58 -12.05
C ILE A 250 -14.74 -2.79 -13.30
N ASP A 251 -14.14 -3.27 -14.39
CA ASP A 251 -14.85 -3.49 -15.64
C ASP A 251 -15.96 -4.54 -15.48
N ALA A 252 -15.69 -5.63 -14.78
CA ALA A 252 -16.68 -6.65 -14.48
C ALA A 252 -17.80 -6.13 -13.57
N TRP A 253 -17.49 -5.29 -12.58
CA TRP A 253 -18.51 -4.69 -11.73
C TRP A 253 -19.44 -3.77 -12.54
N TYR A 254 -18.89 -2.93 -13.41
CA TYR A 254 -19.72 -2.07 -14.27
C TYR A 254 -20.54 -2.86 -15.30
N ALA A 255 -20.05 -4.02 -15.74
CA ALA A 255 -20.80 -4.90 -16.63
C ALA A 255 -22.00 -5.58 -15.92
N ASP A 256 -21.79 -6.12 -14.73
CA ASP A 256 -22.85 -6.75 -13.91
C ASP A 256 -22.54 -6.69 -12.40
N PRO A 257 -22.96 -5.62 -11.70
CA PRO A 257 -22.73 -5.47 -10.26
C PRO A 257 -23.34 -6.58 -9.39
N LYS A 258 -24.40 -7.24 -9.88
CA LYS A 258 -25.13 -8.23 -9.07
C LYS A 258 -24.43 -9.58 -9.01
N SER A 259 -23.74 -9.96 -10.06
CA SER A 259 -22.98 -11.22 -10.12
C SER A 259 -21.51 -11.07 -9.78
N TRP A 260 -21.05 -9.83 -9.57
CA TRP A 260 -19.65 -9.53 -9.27
C TRP A 260 -19.18 -10.18 -7.96
N LYS A 261 -17.97 -10.74 -7.99
CA LYS A 261 -17.31 -11.34 -6.81
C LYS A 261 -15.82 -11.04 -6.84
N PRO A 262 -15.17 -10.82 -5.68
CA PRO A 262 -13.76 -10.46 -5.59
C PRO A 262 -12.79 -11.63 -5.78
N ASP A 263 -13.24 -12.88 -5.61
CA ASP A 263 -12.39 -14.08 -5.46
C ASP A 263 -11.36 -14.27 -6.56
N VAL A 264 -11.75 -14.06 -7.83
CA VAL A 264 -10.85 -14.23 -8.98
C VAL A 264 -9.70 -13.22 -8.93
N TYR A 265 -10.01 -11.98 -8.57
CA TYR A 265 -9.04 -10.88 -8.52
C TYR A 265 -8.16 -10.98 -7.27
N LEU A 266 -8.73 -11.43 -6.15
CA LEU A 266 -7.97 -11.70 -4.92
C LEU A 266 -6.92 -12.79 -5.13
N ARG A 267 -7.26 -13.89 -5.82
CA ARG A 267 -6.29 -14.93 -6.15
C ARG A 267 -5.08 -14.39 -6.92
N GLU A 268 -5.31 -13.45 -7.84
CA GLU A 268 -4.21 -12.78 -8.55
C GLU A 268 -3.36 -11.90 -7.61
N LEU A 269 -3.98 -11.14 -6.73
CA LEU A 269 -3.26 -10.30 -5.75
C LEU A 269 -2.47 -11.14 -4.75
N TYR A 270 -2.94 -12.32 -4.37
CA TYR A 270 -2.25 -13.24 -3.49
C TYR A 270 -1.00 -13.87 -4.10
N THR A 271 -0.82 -13.78 -5.42
CA THR A 271 0.44 -14.21 -6.07
C THR A 271 1.59 -13.24 -5.83
N LEU A 272 1.28 -12.01 -5.42
CA LEU A 272 2.28 -10.97 -5.14
C LEU A 272 2.95 -11.21 -3.79
N GLN A 273 4.24 -10.89 -3.73
CA GLN A 273 4.96 -10.90 -2.46
C GLN A 273 4.44 -9.79 -1.55
N SER A 274 3.86 -10.17 -0.42
CA SER A 274 3.31 -9.27 0.59
C SER A 274 3.62 -9.78 2.01
N ARG A 275 3.40 -8.93 2.99
CA ARG A 275 3.42 -9.28 4.43
C ARG A 275 2.05 -9.69 4.95
N GLY A 276 1.17 -10.08 4.08
CA GLY A 276 -0.25 -10.20 4.30
C GLY A 276 -0.97 -8.91 4.00
N TYR A 277 -2.29 -9.03 3.87
CA TYR A 277 -3.20 -7.94 3.56
C TYR A 277 -4.16 -7.67 4.71
N SER A 278 -4.65 -6.43 4.78
CA SER A 278 -5.72 -6.03 5.67
C SER A 278 -6.66 -5.04 4.98
N LEU A 279 -7.86 -4.85 5.53
CA LEU A 279 -8.81 -3.83 5.08
C LEU A 279 -8.40 -2.42 5.53
N GLY A 280 -7.32 -2.27 6.29
CA GLY A 280 -6.92 -0.98 6.87
C GLY A 280 -8.02 -0.40 7.74
N PHE A 281 -8.35 0.86 7.53
CA PHE A 281 -9.38 1.58 8.30
C PHE A 281 -10.80 1.47 7.72
N HIS A 282 -11.05 0.57 6.76
CA HIS A 282 -12.37 0.45 6.13
C HIS A 282 -13.51 0.30 7.15
N GLU A 283 -13.35 -0.58 8.13
CA GLU A 283 -14.31 -0.81 9.22
C GLU A 283 -14.11 0.16 10.40
N GLY A 284 -13.26 1.15 10.28
CA GLY A 284 -12.90 2.09 11.33
C GLY A 284 -11.53 1.82 11.93
N ARG A 285 -11.43 1.52 13.23
CA ARG A 285 -10.13 1.31 13.89
C ARG A 285 -9.44 0.03 13.39
N LEU A 286 -8.11 0.12 13.22
CA LEU A 286 -7.27 -1.05 12.97
C LEU A 286 -7.38 -2.07 14.10
N THR A 287 -7.48 -3.33 13.72
CA THR A 287 -7.45 -4.48 14.63
C THR A 287 -6.03 -5.07 14.69
N ASN A 288 -5.81 -6.03 15.59
CA ASN A 288 -4.57 -6.82 15.61
C ASN A 288 -4.34 -7.59 14.29
N LEU A 289 -5.38 -7.86 13.52
CA LEU A 289 -5.28 -8.50 12.20
C LEU A 289 -4.59 -7.59 11.16
N ALA A 290 -4.55 -6.28 11.38
CA ALA A 290 -3.90 -5.34 10.48
C ALA A 290 -2.37 -5.32 10.59
N HIS A 291 -1.79 -6.05 11.52
CA HIS A 291 -0.35 -6.15 11.76
C HIS A 291 0.15 -7.57 11.55
N ASN A 292 1.38 -7.70 11.07
CA ASN A 292 2.07 -8.97 11.01
C ASN A 292 3.13 -8.96 12.13
N TYR A 293 2.86 -9.67 13.21
CA TYR A 293 3.76 -9.79 14.36
C TYR A 293 4.75 -10.95 14.22
N ASP A 294 4.49 -11.88 13.28
CA ASP A 294 5.27 -13.10 13.16
C ASP A 294 6.57 -12.89 12.39
N ARG A 295 6.53 -12.12 11.30
CA ARG A 295 7.72 -11.91 10.43
C ARG A 295 7.64 -10.60 9.63
N THR A 296 8.82 -10.08 9.25
CA THR A 296 8.93 -8.98 8.28
C THR A 296 9.05 -9.44 6.84
N ASP A 297 9.20 -10.73 6.62
CA ASP A 297 9.34 -11.32 5.29
C ASP A 297 8.09 -11.10 4.44
N THR A 298 8.33 -10.83 3.17
CA THR A 298 7.28 -10.88 2.16
C THR A 298 7.20 -12.31 1.60
N VAL A 299 6.00 -12.83 1.50
CA VAL A 299 5.76 -14.18 0.97
C VAL A 299 4.82 -14.10 -0.21
N GLY A 300 5.12 -14.87 -1.24
CA GLY A 300 4.30 -15.09 -2.41
C GLY A 300 4.80 -16.33 -3.15
N GLY A 301 3.88 -17.10 -3.72
CA GLY A 301 4.18 -18.34 -4.44
C GLY A 301 4.72 -18.14 -5.85
N TRP A 302 4.90 -16.90 -6.29
CA TRP A 302 5.27 -16.56 -7.66
C TRP A 302 6.43 -15.58 -7.71
N LEU A 303 7.31 -15.79 -8.70
CA LEU A 303 8.43 -14.91 -9.01
C LEU A 303 8.18 -14.18 -10.32
N TYR A 304 8.58 -12.93 -10.37
CA TYR A 304 8.63 -12.14 -11.60
C TYR A 304 9.67 -12.72 -12.56
N ALA A 305 9.24 -13.38 -13.63
CA ALA A 305 10.14 -13.98 -14.59
C ALA A 305 10.76 -12.94 -15.55
N GLY A 306 9.96 -11.97 -15.98
CA GLY A 306 10.39 -10.94 -16.91
C GLY A 306 9.23 -10.28 -17.66
N ALA A 307 9.56 -9.54 -18.72
CA ALA A 307 8.58 -8.85 -19.55
C ALA A 307 8.94 -8.89 -21.03
N ILE A 308 7.94 -8.80 -21.88
CA ILE A 308 8.09 -8.62 -23.33
C ILE A 308 8.57 -7.20 -23.61
N THR A 309 9.71 -7.07 -24.27
CA THR A 309 10.27 -5.76 -24.64
C THR A 309 10.03 -5.39 -26.09
N GLN A 310 9.85 -6.40 -26.95
CA GLN A 310 9.67 -6.20 -28.39
C GLN A 310 9.05 -7.46 -29.02
N TRP A 311 8.34 -7.29 -30.14
CA TRP A 311 8.05 -8.32 -31.10
C TRP A 311 8.92 -8.10 -32.35
N ASP A 312 9.66 -9.12 -32.77
CA ASP A 312 10.51 -9.14 -33.96
C ASP A 312 9.94 -10.19 -34.94
N GLY A 313 9.16 -9.73 -35.93
CA GLY A 313 8.30 -10.64 -36.67
C GLY A 313 7.38 -11.40 -35.69
N ASP A 314 7.36 -12.72 -35.77
CA ASP A 314 6.55 -13.57 -34.89
C ASP A 314 7.31 -14.04 -33.63
N ASP A 315 8.52 -13.54 -33.42
CA ASP A 315 9.31 -13.86 -32.24
C ASP A 315 9.16 -12.81 -31.15
N MET A 316 8.97 -13.27 -29.95
CA MET A 316 8.90 -12.44 -28.74
C MET A 316 10.30 -12.24 -28.16
N ILE A 317 10.72 -10.99 -27.96
CA ILE A 317 11.94 -10.63 -27.23
C ILE A 317 11.56 -10.41 -25.77
N PHE A 318 12.02 -11.30 -24.92
CA PHE A 318 11.65 -11.38 -23.51
C PHE A 318 12.85 -11.01 -22.61
N LEU A 319 12.74 -9.94 -21.86
CA LEU A 319 13.75 -9.50 -20.88
C LEU A 319 13.62 -10.29 -19.59
N ILE A 320 14.68 -11.00 -19.20
CA ILE A 320 14.70 -11.86 -18.02
C ILE A 320 14.98 -11.05 -16.74
N ARG A 321 14.21 -11.29 -15.70
CA ARG A 321 14.35 -10.67 -14.38
C ARG A 321 14.73 -11.66 -13.26
N ASN A 322 14.45 -12.95 -13.45
CA ASN A 322 14.89 -14.02 -12.55
C ASN A 322 15.46 -15.19 -13.34
N PRO A 323 16.35 -16.00 -12.76
CA PRO A 323 16.95 -17.13 -13.47
C PRO A 323 15.90 -18.13 -13.97
N LEU A 324 15.98 -18.49 -15.25
CA LEU A 324 15.13 -19.50 -15.88
C LEU A 324 15.97 -20.76 -16.18
N ARG A 325 15.33 -21.92 -16.11
CA ARG A 325 15.94 -23.23 -16.41
C ARG A 325 15.03 -24.04 -17.33
N ALA A 326 15.64 -24.96 -18.08
CA ALA A 326 14.91 -25.89 -18.92
C ALA A 326 13.78 -26.58 -18.16
N GLY A 327 12.61 -26.66 -18.78
CA GLY A 327 11.39 -27.21 -18.20
C GLY A 327 10.58 -26.26 -17.37
N CYS A 328 11.04 -25.00 -17.13
CA CYS A 328 10.24 -23.99 -16.41
C CYS A 328 8.95 -23.67 -17.16
N VAL A 329 7.91 -23.40 -16.37
CA VAL A 329 6.62 -22.92 -16.87
C VAL A 329 6.50 -21.44 -16.58
N LEU A 330 6.32 -20.66 -17.63
CA LEU A 330 5.99 -19.25 -17.54
C LEU A 330 4.48 -19.04 -17.68
N GLU A 331 3.94 -18.16 -16.87
CA GLU A 331 2.61 -17.58 -17.07
C GLU A 331 2.79 -16.14 -17.60
N LEU A 332 2.49 -15.94 -18.87
CA LEU A 332 2.48 -14.64 -19.52
C LEU A 332 1.11 -13.99 -19.28
N LEU A 333 1.13 -12.77 -18.77
CA LEU A 333 -0.07 -12.09 -18.24
C LEU A 333 -0.56 -11.04 -19.25
N SER A 334 -1.65 -11.37 -19.90
CA SER A 334 -2.33 -10.45 -20.82
C SER A 334 -2.98 -9.31 -20.05
N PRO A 335 -2.88 -8.06 -20.51
CA PRO A 335 -3.68 -6.96 -19.96
C PRO A 335 -5.17 -7.09 -20.29
N GLY A 336 -5.53 -7.82 -21.36
CA GLY A 336 -6.91 -7.93 -21.85
C GLY A 336 -7.74 -9.07 -21.27
N ARG A 337 -7.14 -10.02 -20.54
CA ARG A 337 -7.86 -11.13 -19.90
C ARG A 337 -7.21 -11.55 -18.57
N MET A 338 -8.00 -12.22 -17.71
CA MET A 338 -7.49 -12.70 -16.40
C MET A 338 -6.71 -14.02 -16.51
N GLU A 339 -7.07 -14.89 -17.44
CA GLU A 339 -6.38 -16.16 -17.66
C GLU A 339 -5.00 -15.92 -18.26
N PRO A 340 -3.93 -16.50 -17.66
CA PRO A 340 -2.58 -16.39 -18.20
C PRO A 340 -2.40 -17.26 -19.45
N VAL A 341 -1.48 -16.86 -20.32
CA VAL A 341 -0.96 -17.72 -21.36
C VAL A 341 0.20 -18.54 -20.78
N ARG A 342 0.08 -19.86 -20.77
CA ARG A 342 1.08 -20.75 -20.19
C ARG A 342 2.05 -21.25 -21.25
N LEU A 343 3.33 -21.16 -20.95
CA LEU A 343 4.42 -21.57 -21.83
C LEU A 343 5.45 -22.38 -21.06
N ARG A 344 5.80 -23.57 -21.56
CA ARG A 344 6.90 -24.37 -21.03
C ARG A 344 8.10 -24.27 -21.98
N LEU A 345 9.23 -23.84 -21.45
CA LEU A 345 10.47 -23.66 -22.20
C LEU A 345 11.53 -24.67 -21.78
N TYR A 346 12.16 -25.29 -22.74
CA TYR A 346 13.22 -26.26 -22.52
C TYR A 346 14.60 -25.72 -22.90
N GLU A 347 14.64 -24.66 -23.70
CA GLU A 347 15.84 -23.99 -24.15
C GLU A 347 15.61 -22.51 -24.31
N PHE A 348 16.65 -21.71 -24.27
CA PHE A 348 16.60 -20.25 -24.31
C PHE A 348 17.61 -19.76 -25.36
N GLU A 349 17.15 -19.17 -26.44
CA GLU A 349 17.99 -18.49 -27.42
C GLU A 349 18.30 -17.06 -26.97
N ASN A 350 19.58 -16.70 -26.89
CA ASN A 350 19.99 -15.32 -26.59
C ASN A 350 19.60 -14.42 -27.78
N ALA A 351 18.78 -13.42 -27.52
CA ALA A 351 18.24 -12.54 -28.55
C ALA A 351 19.30 -11.72 -29.33
N LYS A 352 20.53 -11.59 -28.78
CA LYS A 352 21.62 -10.84 -29.43
C LYS A 352 22.63 -11.75 -30.16
N THR A 353 22.93 -12.90 -29.57
CA THR A 353 24.00 -13.78 -30.05
C THR A 353 23.48 -14.99 -30.81
N GLY A 354 22.22 -15.37 -30.67
CA GLY A 354 21.63 -16.59 -31.17
C GLY A 354 22.10 -17.85 -30.44
N GLU A 355 22.88 -17.72 -29.36
CA GLU A 355 23.36 -18.86 -28.56
C GLU A 355 22.19 -19.50 -27.80
N VAL A 356 22.07 -20.82 -27.93
CA VAL A 356 21.03 -21.59 -27.22
C VAL A 356 21.61 -22.23 -25.95
N THR A 357 20.86 -22.15 -24.85
CA THR A 357 21.26 -22.67 -23.54
C THR A 357 20.04 -23.19 -22.77
N GLU A 358 20.24 -24.18 -21.91
CA GLU A 358 19.20 -24.72 -21.02
C GLU A 358 19.01 -23.90 -19.73
N LYS A 359 19.87 -22.92 -19.52
CA LYS A 359 19.80 -22.05 -18.31
C LYS A 359 20.22 -20.64 -18.67
N VAL A 360 19.43 -19.69 -18.20
CA VAL A 360 19.69 -18.27 -18.38
C VAL A 360 19.49 -17.53 -17.07
N ALA A 361 20.37 -16.57 -16.79
CA ALA A 361 20.28 -15.73 -15.59
C ALA A 361 20.13 -14.26 -15.96
N PRO A 362 19.49 -13.43 -15.11
CA PRO A 362 19.40 -12.00 -15.32
C PRO A 362 20.82 -11.40 -15.35
N GLY A 363 20.97 -10.36 -16.13
CA GLY A 363 22.20 -9.59 -16.27
C GLY A 363 21.94 -8.37 -17.12
N GLN A 364 22.93 -7.50 -17.33
CA GLN A 364 22.74 -6.23 -18.04
C GLN A 364 22.06 -6.45 -19.42
N GLY A 365 20.72 -6.23 -19.45
CA GLY A 365 19.92 -6.31 -20.65
C GLY A 365 19.83 -7.71 -21.30
N ARG A 366 19.98 -8.80 -20.55
CA ARG A 366 19.88 -10.15 -21.12
C ARG A 366 18.43 -10.44 -21.51
N SER A 367 18.23 -10.67 -22.80
CA SER A 367 16.94 -11.02 -23.39
C SER A 367 17.04 -12.34 -24.12
N VAL A 368 15.96 -13.10 -24.12
CA VAL A 368 15.80 -14.31 -24.91
C VAL A 368 14.78 -14.10 -26.01
N ARG A 369 14.98 -14.80 -27.12
CA ARG A 369 14.05 -14.90 -28.22
C ARG A 369 13.16 -16.12 -27.98
N ILE A 370 11.86 -15.94 -28.07
CA ILE A 370 10.86 -17.00 -27.94
C ILE A 370 9.97 -16.93 -29.18
N SER A 371 10.00 -18.00 -29.99
CA SER A 371 9.19 -18.05 -31.19
C SER A 371 7.71 -18.24 -30.87
N ALA A 372 6.84 -17.57 -31.62
CA ALA A 372 5.39 -17.75 -31.53
C ALA A 372 4.95 -19.20 -31.82
N THR A 373 5.77 -19.98 -32.52
CA THR A 373 5.50 -21.41 -32.84
C THR A 373 5.43 -22.32 -31.61
N VAL A 374 5.98 -21.88 -30.44
CA VAL A 374 5.88 -22.65 -29.19
C VAL A 374 4.53 -22.56 -28.50
N PHE A 375 3.66 -21.67 -28.96
CA PHE A 375 2.30 -21.49 -28.42
C PHE A 375 1.31 -22.36 -29.21
N HIS A 376 1.24 -23.65 -28.86
CA HIS A 376 0.49 -24.65 -29.64
C HIS A 376 -1.04 -24.54 -29.55
N ASN A 377 -1.59 -23.85 -28.55
CA ASN A 377 -3.02 -23.84 -28.22
C ASN A 377 -3.70 -22.46 -28.32
N GLU A 378 -2.97 -21.43 -28.71
CA GLU A 378 -3.54 -20.09 -28.86
C GLU A 378 -3.69 -19.80 -30.35
N GLU A 379 -4.76 -19.12 -30.71
CA GLU A 379 -4.95 -18.62 -32.06
C GLU A 379 -3.79 -17.69 -32.43
N GLN A 380 -2.87 -18.17 -33.28
CA GLN A 380 -1.59 -17.51 -33.58
C GLN A 380 -1.77 -16.10 -34.17
N ASP A 381 -2.90 -15.84 -34.81
CA ASP A 381 -3.15 -14.59 -35.52
C ASP A 381 -3.32 -13.38 -34.58
N ASP A 382 -3.48 -13.59 -33.26
CA ASP A 382 -3.74 -12.52 -32.30
C ASP A 382 -2.79 -12.47 -31.09
N LEU A 383 -1.70 -13.26 -31.12
CA LEU A 383 -0.80 -13.38 -29.99
C LEU A 383 -0.14 -12.04 -29.58
N LYS A 384 0.18 -11.17 -30.56
CA LYS A 384 0.76 -9.84 -30.31
C LYS A 384 -0.26 -8.87 -29.68
N THR A 385 -1.52 -9.00 -30.04
CA THR A 385 -2.63 -8.24 -29.42
C THR A 385 -2.90 -8.75 -28.03
N LEU A 386 -2.86 -10.06 -27.85
CA LEU A 386 -3.06 -10.71 -26.54
C LEU A 386 -1.92 -10.41 -25.56
N LEU A 387 -0.70 -10.41 -26.05
CA LEU A 387 0.53 -10.19 -25.29
C LEU A 387 1.32 -9.00 -25.86
N PRO A 388 0.83 -7.78 -25.72
CA PRO A 388 1.54 -6.59 -26.20
C PRO A 388 2.88 -6.41 -25.49
N VAL A 389 3.71 -5.55 -26.06
CA VAL A 389 4.96 -5.10 -25.40
C VAL A 389 4.63 -4.60 -24.00
N MET A 390 5.50 -4.87 -23.04
CA MET A 390 5.35 -4.68 -21.59
C MET A 390 4.44 -5.70 -20.89
N SER A 391 3.88 -6.69 -21.57
CA SER A 391 3.25 -7.83 -20.88
C SER A 391 4.29 -8.53 -19.99
N VAL A 392 3.93 -8.74 -18.74
CA VAL A 392 4.81 -9.36 -17.73
C VAL A 392 4.58 -10.86 -17.67
N ALA A 393 5.60 -11.59 -17.21
CA ALA A 393 5.48 -13.01 -16.96
C ALA A 393 5.91 -13.36 -15.54
N ARG A 394 5.31 -14.42 -15.02
CA ARG A 394 5.65 -15.00 -13.72
C ARG A 394 5.95 -16.48 -13.85
N MET A 395 6.64 -17.02 -12.87
CA MET A 395 6.87 -18.45 -12.70
C MET A 395 6.59 -18.85 -11.26
N GLU A 396 6.04 -20.03 -11.06
CA GLU A 396 5.82 -20.59 -9.73
C GLU A 396 7.16 -20.87 -9.05
N THR A 397 7.22 -20.66 -7.74
CA THR A 397 8.40 -20.97 -6.92
C THR A 397 8.04 -21.99 -5.86
N GLU A 398 8.94 -22.92 -5.62
CA GLU A 398 8.82 -23.82 -4.48
C GLU A 398 9.01 -23.01 -3.18
N LEU A 399 8.05 -23.11 -2.28
CA LEU A 399 8.12 -22.54 -0.95
C LEU A 399 8.53 -23.62 0.04
N SER A 400 9.37 -23.27 1.03
CA SER A 400 9.54 -24.12 2.20
C SER A 400 8.22 -24.26 2.96
N GLU A 401 8.09 -25.32 3.76
CA GLU A 401 6.88 -25.58 4.56
C GLU A 401 6.51 -24.39 5.45
N ASP A 402 7.49 -23.76 6.09
CA ASP A 402 7.28 -22.56 6.92
C ASP A 402 6.72 -21.39 6.11
N ARG A 403 7.23 -21.16 4.89
CA ARG A 403 6.76 -20.07 4.02
C ARG A 403 5.38 -20.35 3.46
N GLN A 404 5.07 -21.62 3.19
CA GLN A 404 3.74 -22.05 2.77
C GLN A 404 2.71 -21.79 3.88
N THR A 405 3.04 -22.18 5.12
CA THR A 405 2.18 -21.96 6.28
C THR A 405 1.95 -20.46 6.54
N LEU A 406 3.00 -19.65 6.37
CA LEU A 406 2.89 -18.19 6.51
C LEU A 406 1.98 -17.57 5.43
N LEU A 407 2.11 -18.02 4.18
CA LEU A 407 1.27 -17.56 3.08
C LEU A 407 -0.21 -17.88 3.38
N GLU A 408 -0.51 -19.10 3.76
CA GLU A 408 -1.87 -19.54 4.12
C GLU A 408 -2.44 -18.73 5.29
N GLY A 409 -1.64 -18.47 6.32
CA GLY A 409 -2.04 -17.64 7.45
C GLY A 409 -2.37 -16.19 7.05
N ASN A 410 -1.59 -15.60 6.14
CA ASN A 410 -1.85 -14.26 5.62
C ASN A 410 -3.15 -14.19 4.80
N LEU A 411 -3.46 -15.22 4.02
CA LEU A 411 -4.71 -15.31 3.25
C LEU A 411 -5.92 -15.44 4.16
N ILE A 412 -5.86 -16.33 5.14
CA ILE A 412 -6.93 -16.54 6.13
C ILE A 412 -7.25 -15.24 6.88
N SER A 413 -6.23 -14.48 7.24
CA SER A 413 -6.39 -13.22 7.97
C SER A 413 -7.24 -12.19 7.22
N LEU A 414 -7.01 -11.99 5.93
CA LEU A 414 -7.83 -11.07 5.12
C LEU A 414 -9.24 -11.60 4.89
N ASP A 415 -9.38 -12.89 4.62
CA ASP A 415 -10.68 -13.53 4.42
C ASP A 415 -11.57 -13.40 5.68
N MET A 416 -10.98 -13.51 6.86
CA MET A 416 -11.69 -13.31 8.14
C MET A 416 -12.07 -11.84 8.35
N GLU A 417 -11.15 -10.90 8.10
CA GLU A 417 -11.39 -9.48 8.27
C GLU A 417 -12.49 -8.98 7.30
N SER A 418 -12.50 -9.50 6.07
CA SER A 418 -13.48 -9.13 5.04
C SER A 418 -14.84 -9.82 5.17
N GLY A 419 -14.97 -10.82 6.07
CA GLY A 419 -16.18 -11.64 6.21
C GLY A 419 -16.37 -12.67 5.10
N LEU A 420 -15.35 -12.95 4.30
CA LEU A 420 -15.37 -14.01 3.28
C LEU A 420 -15.27 -15.42 3.89
N ARG A 421 -14.75 -15.51 5.12
CA ARG A 421 -14.74 -16.74 5.94
C ARG A 421 -15.46 -16.53 7.27
N ASP A 422 -16.15 -17.57 7.72
CA ASP A 422 -16.72 -17.59 9.06
C ASP A 422 -15.60 -17.69 10.12
N ASN A 423 -15.76 -16.94 11.21
CA ASN A 423 -14.84 -16.95 12.35
C ASN A 423 -14.72 -18.31 13.07
N SER A 424 -15.56 -19.30 12.71
CA SER A 424 -15.52 -20.65 13.29
C SER A 424 -14.22 -21.40 12.99
N ASP A 425 -13.49 -21.05 11.90
CA ASP A 425 -12.26 -21.71 11.48
C ASP A 425 -10.98 -21.00 12.00
N ALA A 426 -11.14 -19.94 12.80
CA ALA A 426 -10.03 -19.24 13.41
C ALA A 426 -9.26 -20.21 14.34
N ARG A 427 -7.99 -20.53 13.98
CA ARG A 427 -7.10 -21.16 14.95
C ARG A 427 -7.08 -20.28 16.21
N PRO A 428 -7.23 -20.83 17.41
CA PRO A 428 -7.18 -20.05 18.61
C PRO A 428 -5.79 -19.37 18.66
N THR A 429 -5.77 -18.06 18.43
CA THR A 429 -4.67 -17.23 18.92
C THR A 429 -4.48 -17.61 20.36
N VAL A 430 -3.23 -17.89 20.77
CA VAL A 430 -2.88 -18.33 22.12
C VAL A 430 -3.71 -17.52 23.10
N LYS A 431 -4.64 -18.16 23.79
CA LYS A 431 -5.45 -17.54 24.81
C LYS A 431 -4.53 -17.22 25.99
N GLY A 432 -3.92 -16.04 25.96
CA GLY A 432 -3.61 -15.39 27.21
C GLY A 432 -4.92 -15.35 27.97
N LYS A 433 -4.94 -15.85 29.21
CA LYS A 433 -6.14 -15.81 30.06
C LYS A 433 -6.64 -14.37 30.05
N ALA A 434 -7.69 -14.12 29.28
CA ALA A 434 -8.40 -12.87 29.34
C ALA A 434 -8.93 -12.77 30.78
N HIS A 435 -8.35 -11.86 31.54
CA HIS A 435 -9.06 -11.37 32.72
C HIS A 435 -10.38 -10.81 32.18
N ALA A 436 -11.48 -11.31 32.72
CA ALA A 436 -12.84 -10.92 32.37
C ALA A 436 -13.12 -9.48 32.83
N GLY A 437 -12.42 -8.52 32.19
CA GLY A 437 -12.76 -7.13 32.19
C GLY A 437 -13.49 -6.87 30.86
N LYS A 438 -14.67 -6.27 30.93
CA LYS A 438 -15.41 -5.81 29.75
C LYS A 438 -14.45 -5.11 28.84
N ALA A 439 -14.37 -5.54 27.57
CA ALA A 439 -13.65 -4.82 26.53
C ALA A 439 -14.03 -3.33 26.61
N PRO A 440 -13.07 -2.40 26.66
CA PRO A 440 -13.42 -1.00 26.69
C PRO A 440 -14.17 -0.68 25.40
N THR A 441 -15.36 -0.15 25.53
CA THR A 441 -16.09 0.44 24.42
C THR A 441 -15.26 1.62 23.94
N LEU A 442 -14.70 1.49 22.76
CA LEU A 442 -13.82 2.45 22.13
C LEU A 442 -14.34 3.87 22.16
N GLY A 443 -13.51 4.78 22.56
CA GLY A 443 -13.67 6.22 22.44
C GLY A 443 -14.26 6.92 23.64
N LEU A 444 -15.22 6.32 24.38
CA LEU A 444 -15.85 6.98 25.52
C LEU A 444 -15.07 6.82 26.84
N ASP A 445 -14.27 5.75 26.95
CA ASP A 445 -13.58 5.40 28.19
C ASP A 445 -12.08 5.74 28.23
N SER A 446 -11.55 6.32 27.16
CA SER A 446 -10.11 6.55 27.00
C SER A 446 -9.62 7.97 27.31
N CYS A 447 -10.45 8.85 27.86
CA CYS A 447 -9.98 10.18 28.25
C CYS A 447 -9.11 10.11 29.52
N CYS A 448 -7.83 10.45 29.37
CA CYS A 448 -6.87 10.50 30.48
C CYS A 448 -7.08 11.69 31.44
N GLY A 449 -8.02 12.58 31.18
CA GLY A 449 -8.27 13.79 31.99
C GLY A 449 -7.21 14.90 31.83
N LEU A 450 -6.27 14.75 30.89
CA LEU A 450 -5.20 15.74 30.65
C LEU A 450 -5.64 16.95 29.81
N GLY A 451 -6.90 17.01 29.38
CA GLY A 451 -7.49 18.20 28.76
C GLY A 451 -6.98 18.51 27.35
N CYS A 452 -6.56 17.49 26.59
CA CYS A 452 -6.17 17.71 25.21
C CYS A 452 -7.35 18.11 24.31
N ASN A 453 -7.14 18.95 23.32
CA ASN A 453 -8.18 19.46 22.41
C ASN A 453 -8.93 18.37 21.62
N GLY A 454 -8.38 17.14 21.52
CA GLY A 454 -9.02 16.01 20.87
C GLY A 454 -10.17 15.36 21.66
N CYS A 455 -10.35 15.71 22.93
CA CYS A 455 -11.38 15.11 23.80
C CYS A 455 -12.74 15.84 23.76
N LEU A 456 -12.91 16.85 22.93
CA LEU A 456 -14.14 17.64 22.85
C LEU A 456 -15.41 16.81 22.60
N MET A 457 -15.31 15.71 21.87
CA MET A 457 -16.44 14.83 21.55
C MET A 457 -17.03 14.12 22.77
N PHE A 458 -16.23 13.91 23.81
CA PHE A 458 -16.63 13.18 25.03
C PHE A 458 -16.79 14.12 26.24
N TRP A 459 -16.66 15.42 26.03
CA TRP A 459 -16.61 16.41 27.10
C TRP A 459 -17.83 16.40 28.01
N ASN A 460 -18.98 16.06 27.49
CA ASN A 460 -20.25 16.09 28.25
C ASN A 460 -20.53 14.77 29.00
N ASP A 461 -19.73 13.73 28.87
CA ASP A 461 -19.93 12.47 29.58
C ASP A 461 -19.77 12.69 31.11
N PRO A 462 -20.72 12.21 31.94
CA PRO A 462 -20.70 12.37 33.39
C PRO A 462 -19.42 11.86 34.08
N LYS A 463 -18.77 10.81 33.54
CA LYS A 463 -17.54 10.24 34.09
C LYS A 463 -16.36 11.22 34.03
N TYR A 464 -16.40 12.22 33.15
CA TYR A 464 -15.38 13.25 33.04
C TYR A 464 -15.71 14.54 33.83
N ALA A 465 -16.73 14.51 34.69
CA ALA A 465 -17.14 15.67 35.47
C ALA A 465 -15.96 16.25 36.31
N LYS A 466 -15.16 15.38 36.94
CA LYS A 466 -13.98 15.79 37.71
C LYS A 466 -12.89 16.43 36.84
N ALA A 467 -12.65 15.89 35.65
CA ALA A 467 -11.69 16.46 34.70
C ALA A 467 -12.14 17.85 34.21
N ARG A 468 -13.43 18.00 33.91
CA ARG A 468 -14.01 19.30 33.54
C ARG A 468 -13.85 20.33 34.63
N GLU A 469 -14.11 19.98 35.90
CA GLU A 469 -13.96 20.85 37.05
C GLU A 469 -12.50 21.32 37.22
N THR A 470 -11.57 20.38 37.13
CA THR A 470 -10.12 20.68 37.20
C THR A 470 -9.68 21.64 36.10
N LEU A 471 -10.18 21.45 34.87
CA LEU A 471 -9.80 22.30 33.73
C LEU A 471 -10.43 23.71 33.83
N LYS A 472 -11.64 23.85 34.38
CA LYS A 472 -12.27 25.16 34.62
C LYS A 472 -11.49 26.00 35.61
N THR A 473 -10.80 25.38 36.57
CA THR A 473 -10.02 26.07 37.61
C THR A 473 -8.60 26.42 37.16
N ARG A 474 -8.08 25.84 36.04
CA ARG A 474 -6.76 26.18 35.50
C ARG A 474 -6.77 27.53 34.81
N LYS A 475 -5.76 28.35 35.07
CA LYS A 475 -5.50 29.57 34.32
C LYS A 475 -4.98 29.23 32.93
N ILE A 476 -5.34 30.06 31.92
CA ILE A 476 -4.96 29.83 30.52
C ILE A 476 -3.46 29.65 30.33
N GLY A 477 -2.60 30.30 31.09
CA GLY A 477 -1.15 30.17 31.06
C GLY A 477 -0.58 28.85 31.63
N GLU A 478 -1.42 28.03 32.27
CA GLU A 478 -1.03 26.69 32.80
C GLU A 478 -1.42 25.55 31.86
N MET A 479 -2.06 25.89 30.72
CA MET A 479 -2.56 24.93 29.73
C MET A 479 -1.65 24.84 28.48
N LEU A 480 -0.63 25.65 28.41
CA LEU A 480 0.45 25.62 27.44
C LEU A 480 1.70 25.07 28.11
#